data_8350991df1cbf1becbdab8801317d948
#
_entry.id   8350991df1cbf1becbdab8801317d948
#
_cell.length_a   1.000
_cell.length_b   1.000
_cell.length_c   1.000
_cell.angle_alpha   90.00
_cell.angle_beta   90.00
_cell.angle_gamma   90.00
#
_symmetry.space_group_name_H-M   'P 1'
#
loop_
_entity.id
_entity.type
_entity.pdbx_description
1 polymer ?
#
loop_
_entity_poly.entity_id
_entity_poly.type
_entity_poly.pdbx_seq_one_letter_code
_entity_poly.pdbx_strand_id
1 'polypeptide(L)'
;MEKGNKTLIKVEPEKQEFFISREFDAPREIVFEAFIDPNLYKQWIGPRDLSMNLETFEPRNAGMWRYIQQDKSGNKYGFHGVFHEVAKPERIINTFEFEGLPEKGHVILEIARFEELPDNRTRLTTQNIFLSVLDRDGMLQSGMEKGVSDSYDRLDELLKRNFK
;
A
#
# COMPACT_ATOMS: atom_id res chain seq x y z
N MET A 1 22.04 14.85 -11.13
CA MET A 1 20.65 14.40 -11.20
C MET A 1 20.43 13.36 -10.13
N GLU A 2 19.69 13.71 -9.11
CA GLU A 2 19.17 12.71 -8.20
C GLU A 2 18.25 11.77 -8.98
N LYS A 3 18.63 10.51 -9.09
CA LYS A 3 17.70 9.49 -9.57
C LYS A 3 16.67 9.31 -8.47
N GLY A 4 15.52 9.95 -8.63
CA GLY A 4 14.40 9.72 -7.71
C GLY A 4 14.07 8.22 -7.63
N ASN A 5 13.69 7.76 -6.45
CA ASN A 5 13.24 6.39 -6.24
C ASN A 5 12.00 6.12 -7.11
N LYS A 6 11.98 4.99 -7.78
CA LYS A 6 10.89 4.62 -8.69
C LYS A 6 10.10 3.46 -8.15
N THR A 7 8.78 3.51 -8.34
CA THR A 7 7.89 2.38 -8.11
C THR A 7 8.00 1.42 -9.29
N LEU A 8 8.28 0.15 -9.01
CA LEU A 8 8.41 -0.91 -10.00
C LEU A 8 7.33 -1.96 -9.78
N ILE A 9 6.64 -2.35 -10.85
CA ILE A 9 5.64 -3.42 -10.81
C ILE A 9 6.15 -4.58 -11.67
N LYS A 10 6.25 -5.78 -11.09
CA LYS A 10 6.67 -6.98 -11.78
C LYS A 10 5.52 -7.98 -11.84
N VAL A 11 5.11 -8.33 -13.06
CA VAL A 11 4.05 -9.28 -13.34
C VAL A 11 4.60 -10.40 -14.20
N GLU A 12 4.38 -11.66 -13.78
CA GLU A 12 4.72 -12.84 -14.58
C GLU A 12 3.45 -13.45 -15.17
N PRO A 13 3.48 -13.89 -16.45
CA PRO A 13 2.32 -14.55 -17.06
C PRO A 13 1.87 -15.77 -16.23
N GLU A 14 0.55 -15.99 -16.19
CA GLU A 14 -0.08 -17.15 -15.54
C GLU A 14 0.07 -17.22 -14.01
N LYS A 15 0.74 -16.28 -13.39
CA LYS A 15 0.81 -16.17 -11.92
C LYS A 15 -0.36 -15.37 -11.37
N GLN A 16 -0.93 -15.83 -10.26
CA GLN A 16 -2.03 -15.13 -9.57
C GLN A 16 -1.51 -14.04 -8.64
N GLU A 17 -0.40 -13.41 -9.00
CA GLU A 17 0.25 -12.40 -8.18
C GLU A 17 0.99 -11.37 -9.01
N PHE A 18 1.30 -10.23 -8.39
CA PHE A 18 2.34 -9.33 -8.85
C PHE A 18 3.09 -8.73 -7.66
N PHE A 19 4.27 -8.19 -7.95
CA PHE A 19 5.12 -7.54 -6.95
C PHE A 19 5.22 -6.06 -7.24
N ILE A 20 5.19 -5.27 -6.18
CA ILE A 20 5.48 -3.83 -6.24
C ILE A 20 6.70 -3.60 -5.35
N SER A 21 7.69 -2.87 -5.86
CA SER A 21 8.86 -2.52 -5.07
C SER A 21 9.21 -1.05 -5.21
N ARG A 22 9.75 -0.49 -4.14
CA ARG A 22 10.24 0.88 -4.09
C ARG A 22 11.30 1.02 -3.01
N GLU A 23 12.31 1.82 -3.28
CA GLU A 23 13.31 2.19 -2.28
C GLU A 23 12.98 3.54 -1.67
N PHE A 24 13.28 3.70 -0.38
CA PHE A 24 13.06 4.94 0.37
C PHE A 24 14.35 5.33 1.09
N ASP A 25 14.61 6.63 1.17
CA ASP A 25 15.80 7.20 1.82
C ASP A 25 15.57 7.42 3.31
N ALA A 26 15.15 6.37 4.01
CA ALA A 26 14.89 6.37 5.45
C ALA A 26 15.11 4.95 6.01
N PRO A 27 15.47 4.81 7.31
CA PRO A 27 15.58 3.51 7.96
C PRO A 27 14.24 2.76 7.95
N ARG A 28 14.30 1.43 7.91
CA ARG A 28 13.07 0.62 7.83
C ARG A 28 12.12 0.77 9.02
N GLU A 29 12.64 1.06 10.22
CA GLU A 29 11.81 1.34 11.39
C GLU A 29 10.91 2.56 11.15
N ILE A 30 11.45 3.56 10.49
CA ILE A 30 10.75 4.80 10.16
C ILE A 30 9.73 4.58 9.04
N VAL A 31 10.13 3.86 7.99
CA VAL A 31 9.22 3.51 6.89
C VAL A 31 8.08 2.64 7.42
N PHE A 32 8.39 1.64 8.26
CA PHE A 32 7.39 0.78 8.87
C PHE A 32 6.40 1.56 9.73
N GLU A 33 6.87 2.53 10.52
CA GLU A 33 6.01 3.36 11.37
C GLU A 33 4.95 4.11 10.53
N ALA A 34 5.30 4.55 9.32
CA ALA A 34 4.36 5.22 8.41
C ALA A 34 3.20 4.30 7.98
N PHE A 35 3.38 2.99 8.08
CA PHE A 35 2.34 1.99 7.75
C PHE A 35 1.44 1.65 8.93
N ILE A 36 1.87 1.91 10.17
CA ILE A 36 1.12 1.50 11.37
C ILE A 36 0.66 2.66 12.26
N ASP A 37 1.18 3.86 12.07
CA ASP A 37 0.69 5.05 12.76
C ASP A 37 -0.46 5.65 11.95
N PRO A 38 -1.69 5.74 12.50
CA PRO A 38 -2.83 6.25 11.75
C PRO A 38 -2.67 7.71 11.32
N ASN A 39 -1.95 8.52 12.07
CA ASN A 39 -1.71 9.92 11.71
C ASN A 39 -0.74 10.06 10.54
N LEU A 40 0.20 9.12 10.40
CA LEU A 40 1.10 9.07 9.26
C LEU A 40 0.43 8.39 8.06
N TYR A 41 -0.20 7.23 8.27
CA TYR A 41 -0.82 6.42 7.23
C TYR A 41 -1.80 7.23 6.36
N LYS A 42 -2.70 7.99 6.98
CA LYS A 42 -3.70 8.79 6.28
C LYS A 42 -3.12 9.92 5.43
N GLN A 43 -1.83 10.27 5.61
CA GLN A 43 -1.19 11.35 4.87
C GLN A 43 -0.62 10.91 3.53
N TRP A 44 -0.42 9.62 3.32
CA TRP A 44 0.23 9.17 2.10
C TRP A 44 -0.57 8.15 1.28
N ILE A 45 -1.49 7.41 1.88
CA ILE A 45 -2.23 6.35 1.16
C ILE A 45 -3.23 6.95 0.17
N GLY A 46 -3.26 6.38 -1.04
CA GLY A 46 -4.19 6.74 -2.10
C GLY A 46 -3.72 7.83 -3.06
N PRO A 47 -4.44 7.99 -4.18
CA PRO A 47 -4.14 9.03 -5.17
C PRO A 47 -4.25 10.44 -4.61
N ARG A 48 -3.49 11.38 -5.19
CA ARG A 48 -3.45 12.78 -4.72
C ARG A 48 -4.77 13.52 -4.86
N ASP A 49 -5.59 13.13 -5.83
CA ASP A 49 -6.86 13.79 -6.14
C ASP A 49 -8.04 13.27 -5.31
N LEU A 50 -7.81 12.32 -4.42
CA LEU A 50 -8.83 11.78 -3.52
C LEU A 50 -8.57 12.19 -2.08
N SER A 51 -9.64 12.57 -1.38
CA SER A 51 -9.59 12.71 0.09
C SER A 51 -9.68 11.34 0.74
N MET A 52 -9.27 11.24 2.00
CA MET A 52 -9.23 9.97 2.71
C MET A 52 -9.82 10.11 4.11
N ASN A 53 -10.74 9.22 4.45
CA ASN A 53 -11.28 9.08 5.79
C ASN A 53 -10.93 7.69 6.34
N LEU A 54 -10.08 7.62 7.35
CA LEU A 54 -9.68 6.39 8.01
C LEU A 54 -10.66 6.08 9.14
N GLU A 55 -11.59 5.16 8.89
CA GLU A 55 -12.66 4.83 9.84
C GLU A 55 -12.23 3.84 10.91
N THR A 56 -11.52 2.78 10.51
CA THR A 56 -11.05 1.73 11.41
C THR A 56 -9.59 1.47 11.10
N PHE A 57 -8.76 1.43 12.13
CA PHE A 57 -7.34 1.15 11.95
C PHE A 57 -6.75 0.53 13.21
N GLU A 58 -6.62 -0.80 13.19
CA GLU A 58 -6.09 -1.59 14.30
C GLU A 58 -4.86 -2.37 13.80
N PRO A 59 -3.68 -1.73 13.69
CA PRO A 59 -2.49 -2.34 13.08
C PRO A 59 -1.78 -3.31 14.02
N ARG A 60 -2.43 -4.43 14.28
CA ARG A 60 -1.97 -5.53 15.12
C ARG A 60 -2.47 -6.85 14.57
N ASN A 61 -1.87 -7.95 14.98
CA ASN A 61 -2.34 -9.28 14.59
C ASN A 61 -3.83 -9.42 14.92
N ALA A 62 -4.63 -9.86 13.95
CA ALA A 62 -6.08 -9.99 13.99
C ALA A 62 -6.85 -8.67 14.09
N GLY A 63 -6.19 -7.53 13.92
CA GLY A 63 -6.83 -6.22 13.84
C GLY A 63 -7.48 -5.98 12.48
N MET A 64 -8.34 -4.98 12.40
CA MET A 64 -9.07 -4.62 11.19
C MET A 64 -8.68 -3.22 10.72
N TRP A 65 -8.91 -2.96 9.42
CA TRP A 65 -8.78 -1.63 8.88
C TRP A 65 -9.87 -1.36 7.84
N ARG A 66 -10.29 -0.11 7.75
CA ARG A 66 -11.22 0.36 6.72
C ARG A 66 -11.00 1.85 6.47
N TYR A 67 -10.94 2.24 5.20
CA TYR A 67 -10.96 3.65 4.83
C TYR A 67 -11.86 3.90 3.62
N ILE A 68 -12.30 5.15 3.50
CA ILE A 68 -13.09 5.63 2.38
C ILE A 68 -12.32 6.77 1.70
N GLN A 69 -12.17 6.68 0.40
CA GLN A 69 -11.66 7.75 -0.45
C GLN A 69 -12.83 8.44 -1.15
N GLN A 70 -12.69 9.73 -1.40
CA GLN A 70 -13.74 10.52 -2.05
C GLN A 70 -13.11 11.45 -3.08
N ASP A 71 -13.71 11.47 -4.28
CA ASP A 71 -13.30 12.38 -5.34
C ASP A 71 -14.00 13.74 -5.21
N LYS A 72 -13.62 14.69 -6.08
CA LYS A 72 -14.19 16.05 -6.07
C LYS A 72 -15.66 16.10 -6.44
N SER A 73 -16.16 15.06 -7.09
CA SER A 73 -17.58 14.94 -7.47
C SER A 73 -18.43 14.31 -6.37
N GLY A 74 -17.81 13.89 -5.26
CA GLY A 74 -18.49 13.28 -4.12
C GLY A 74 -18.64 11.76 -4.23
N ASN A 75 -18.06 11.12 -5.25
CA ASN A 75 -18.04 9.65 -5.35
C ASN A 75 -17.15 9.06 -4.27
N LYS A 76 -17.64 8.03 -3.60
CA LYS A 76 -16.94 7.37 -2.51
C LYS A 76 -16.48 5.98 -2.91
N TYR A 77 -15.28 5.62 -2.47
CA TYR A 77 -14.64 4.33 -2.73
C TYR A 77 -14.19 3.74 -1.40
N GLY A 78 -14.84 2.66 -0.97
CA GLY A 78 -14.53 1.98 0.29
C GLY A 78 -13.55 0.84 0.09
N PHE A 79 -12.65 0.68 1.05
CA PHE A 79 -11.65 -0.38 1.10
C PHE A 79 -11.56 -0.90 2.53
N HIS A 80 -11.44 -2.21 2.69
CA HIS A 80 -11.25 -2.80 4.02
C HIS A 80 -10.39 -4.06 3.95
N GLY A 81 -9.96 -4.50 5.10
CA GLY A 81 -9.22 -5.73 5.27
C GLY A 81 -8.93 -6.03 6.72
N VAL A 82 -8.14 -7.08 6.92
CA VAL A 82 -7.69 -7.51 8.24
C VAL A 82 -6.16 -7.64 8.22
N PHE A 83 -5.53 -7.33 9.36
CA PHE A 83 -4.12 -7.62 9.57
C PHE A 83 -3.98 -9.05 10.08
N HIS A 84 -3.21 -9.85 9.38
CA HIS A 84 -2.86 -11.19 9.86
C HIS A 84 -1.60 -11.13 10.72
N GLU A 85 -0.60 -10.37 10.28
CA GLU A 85 0.65 -10.21 10.99
C GLU A 85 1.16 -8.76 10.88
N VAL A 86 1.58 -8.21 12.02
CA VAL A 86 2.32 -6.94 12.07
C VAL A 86 3.60 -7.21 12.85
N ALA A 87 4.67 -7.50 12.12
CA ALA A 87 5.99 -7.87 12.67
C ALA A 87 6.97 -6.72 12.45
N LYS A 88 7.01 -5.77 13.37
CA LYS A 88 7.86 -4.59 13.29
C LYS A 88 9.34 -4.96 13.48
N PRO A 89 10.25 -4.46 12.64
CA PRO A 89 10.05 -3.58 11.47
C PRO A 89 10.13 -4.32 10.13
N GLU A 90 9.80 -5.61 10.09
CA GLU A 90 10.17 -6.51 9.00
C GLU A 90 9.03 -6.77 8.01
N ARG A 91 7.80 -7.00 8.50
CA ARG A 91 6.75 -7.52 7.65
C ARG A 91 5.35 -7.17 8.12
N ILE A 92 4.46 -6.89 7.17
CA ILE A 92 3.02 -6.78 7.40
C ILE A 92 2.32 -7.72 6.42
N ILE A 93 1.43 -8.56 6.93
CA ILE A 93 0.54 -9.40 6.13
C ILE A 93 -0.89 -8.97 6.40
N ASN A 94 -1.61 -8.56 5.36
CA ASN A 94 -3.00 -8.11 5.48
C ASN A 94 -3.80 -8.51 4.25
N THR A 95 -5.12 -8.49 4.39
CA THR A 95 -6.01 -8.59 3.24
C THR A 95 -6.45 -7.21 2.78
N PHE A 96 -6.92 -7.14 1.54
CA PHE A 96 -7.41 -5.92 0.91
C PHE A 96 -8.61 -6.29 0.05
N GLU A 97 -9.73 -5.58 0.24
CA GLU A 97 -10.91 -5.73 -0.62
C GLU A 97 -11.47 -4.36 -0.97
N PHE A 98 -11.68 -4.12 -2.27
CA PHE A 98 -12.42 -2.96 -2.76
C PHE A 98 -13.93 -3.24 -2.67
N GLU A 99 -14.66 -2.37 -1.99
CA GLU A 99 -16.09 -2.56 -1.71
C GLU A 99 -17.02 -2.21 -2.88
N GLY A 100 -16.48 -1.56 -3.91
CA GLY A 100 -17.26 -1.04 -5.03
C GLY A 100 -17.60 -2.04 -6.13
N LEU A 101 -17.14 -3.29 -6.03
CA LEU A 101 -17.45 -4.31 -7.02
C LEU A 101 -18.85 -4.89 -6.79
N PRO A 102 -19.58 -5.26 -7.87
CA PRO A 102 -20.90 -5.87 -7.73
C PRO A 102 -20.89 -7.18 -6.96
N GLU A 103 -19.84 -7.99 -7.15
CA GLU A 103 -19.63 -9.24 -6.44
C GLU A 103 -18.66 -9.03 -5.28
N LYS A 104 -18.98 -9.54 -4.11
CA LYS A 104 -18.11 -9.48 -2.92
C LYS A 104 -17.14 -10.65 -2.89
N GLY A 105 -16.08 -10.49 -2.10
CA GLY A 105 -15.12 -11.57 -1.87
C GLY A 105 -13.92 -11.61 -2.81
N HIS A 106 -13.72 -10.60 -3.65
CA HIS A 106 -12.49 -10.45 -4.44
C HIS A 106 -11.36 -9.94 -3.55
N VAL A 107 -10.92 -10.80 -2.65
CA VAL A 107 -9.94 -10.49 -1.61
C VAL A 107 -8.53 -10.65 -2.16
N ILE A 108 -7.67 -9.68 -1.86
CA ILE A 108 -6.26 -9.72 -2.20
C ILE A 108 -5.46 -9.94 -0.92
N LEU A 109 -4.53 -10.89 -0.94
CA LEU A 109 -3.58 -11.06 0.16
C LEU A 109 -2.33 -10.24 -0.16
N GLU A 110 -1.99 -9.33 0.73
CA GLU A 110 -0.83 -8.45 0.59
C GLU A 110 0.22 -8.78 1.62
N ILE A 111 1.46 -8.93 1.18
CA ILE A 111 2.62 -9.19 2.04
C ILE A 111 3.64 -8.09 1.78
N ALA A 112 3.82 -7.20 2.74
CA ALA A 112 4.80 -6.12 2.67
C ALA A 112 6.05 -6.53 3.46
N ARG A 113 7.20 -6.50 2.79
CA ARG A 113 8.52 -6.79 3.38
C ARG A 113 9.37 -5.54 3.34
N PHE A 114 9.96 -5.21 4.50
CA PHE A 114 10.80 -4.02 4.69
C PHE A 114 12.24 -4.49 4.88
N GLU A 115 13.06 -4.29 3.88
CA GLU A 115 14.46 -4.76 3.83
C GLU A 115 15.42 -3.60 4.07
N GLU A 116 16.36 -3.77 4.99
CA GLU A 116 17.43 -2.78 5.18
C GLU A 116 18.37 -2.75 3.98
N LEU A 117 18.66 -1.55 3.53
CA LEU A 117 19.69 -1.27 2.53
C LEU A 117 20.84 -0.48 3.19
N PRO A 118 22.04 -0.44 2.56
CA PRO A 118 23.11 0.44 3.01
C PRO A 118 22.66 1.91 3.08
N ASP A 119 23.34 2.69 3.91
CA ASP A 119 23.12 4.14 4.06
C ASP A 119 21.75 4.52 4.64
N ASN A 120 21.22 3.70 5.56
CA ASN A 120 19.94 3.91 6.21
C ASN A 120 18.79 4.06 5.22
N ARG A 121 18.77 3.24 4.19
CA ARG A 121 17.72 3.16 3.18
C ARG A 121 16.92 1.88 3.35
N THR A 122 15.74 1.85 2.78
CA THR A 122 14.83 0.71 2.86
C THR A 122 14.35 0.31 1.47
N ARG A 123 14.29 -0.99 1.19
CA ARG A 123 13.52 -1.53 0.08
C ARG A 123 12.23 -2.11 0.60
N LEU A 124 11.12 -1.57 0.13
CA LEU A 124 9.80 -2.10 0.36
C LEU A 124 9.41 -2.95 -0.84
N THR A 125 9.03 -4.20 -0.59
CA THR A 125 8.48 -5.09 -1.61
C THR A 125 7.13 -5.60 -1.13
N THR A 126 6.09 -5.37 -1.94
CA THR A 126 4.74 -5.87 -1.66
C THR A 126 4.41 -6.97 -2.64
N GLN A 127 4.11 -8.16 -2.12
CA GLN A 127 3.57 -9.26 -2.90
C GLN A 127 2.04 -9.21 -2.79
N ASN A 128 1.36 -9.17 -3.93
CA ASN A 128 -0.09 -9.06 -4.01
C ASN A 128 -0.62 -10.32 -4.67
N ILE A 129 -1.35 -11.14 -3.91
CA ILE A 129 -1.83 -12.46 -4.34
C ILE A 129 -3.34 -12.40 -4.53
N PHE A 130 -3.79 -12.83 -5.71
CA PHE A 130 -5.18 -12.76 -6.15
C PHE A 130 -5.82 -14.15 -6.20
N LEU A 131 -7.14 -14.19 -6.15
CA LEU A 131 -7.89 -15.45 -6.23
C LEU A 131 -7.88 -16.06 -7.63
N SER A 132 -7.57 -15.26 -8.64
CA SER A 132 -7.46 -15.70 -10.03
C SER A 132 -6.57 -14.77 -10.84
N VAL A 133 -6.11 -15.23 -11.98
CA VAL A 133 -5.40 -14.37 -12.96
C VAL A 133 -6.32 -13.26 -13.46
N LEU A 134 -7.60 -13.55 -13.63
CA LEU A 134 -8.60 -12.56 -14.06
C LEU A 134 -8.72 -11.41 -13.05
N ASP A 135 -8.76 -11.71 -11.76
CA ASP A 135 -8.78 -10.69 -10.70
C ASP A 135 -7.51 -9.84 -10.72
N ARG A 136 -6.35 -10.48 -10.88
CA ARG A 136 -5.07 -9.79 -11.02
C ARG A 136 -5.08 -8.83 -12.20
N ASP A 137 -5.50 -9.29 -13.36
CA ASP A 137 -5.55 -8.48 -14.58
C ASP A 137 -6.53 -7.33 -14.44
N GLY A 138 -7.68 -7.56 -13.80
CA GLY A 138 -8.65 -6.51 -13.49
C GLY A 138 -8.05 -5.40 -12.65
N MET A 139 -7.26 -5.74 -11.64
CA MET A 139 -6.56 -4.77 -10.81
C MET A 139 -5.53 -3.97 -11.63
N LEU A 140 -4.72 -4.63 -12.44
CA LEU A 140 -3.72 -3.97 -13.29
C LEU A 140 -4.37 -3.00 -14.30
N GLN A 141 -5.56 -3.32 -14.79
CA GLN A 141 -6.31 -2.49 -15.74
C GLN A 141 -7.10 -1.36 -15.08
N SER A 142 -7.23 -1.36 -13.76
CA SER A 142 -8.03 -0.38 -13.02
C SER A 142 -7.38 0.99 -12.86
N GLY A 143 -6.14 1.17 -13.31
CA GLY A 143 -5.36 2.39 -13.07
C GLY A 143 -4.65 2.40 -11.72
N MET A 144 -4.53 1.25 -11.06
CA MET A 144 -3.89 1.13 -9.75
C MET A 144 -2.43 1.59 -9.74
N GLU A 145 -1.74 1.49 -10.88
CA GLU A 145 -0.33 1.92 -11.00
C GLU A 145 -0.17 3.39 -10.63
N LYS A 146 -1.06 4.26 -11.14
CA LYS A 146 -1.05 5.67 -10.76
C LYS A 146 -1.31 5.86 -9.27
N GLY A 147 -2.30 5.16 -8.72
CA GLY A 147 -2.63 5.25 -7.29
C GLY A 147 -1.48 4.84 -6.38
N VAL A 148 -0.81 3.73 -6.71
CA VAL A 148 0.35 3.23 -5.97
C VAL A 148 1.52 4.20 -6.10
N SER A 149 1.81 4.67 -7.31
CA SER A 149 2.90 5.63 -7.54
C SER A 149 2.67 6.93 -6.78
N ASP A 150 1.45 7.47 -6.83
CA ASP A 150 1.07 8.67 -6.07
C ASP A 150 1.26 8.42 -4.55
N SER A 151 0.80 7.28 -4.06
CA SER A 151 0.93 6.94 -2.63
C SER A 151 2.38 6.90 -2.20
N TYR A 152 3.23 6.22 -2.96
CA TYR A 152 4.64 6.09 -2.60
C TYR A 152 5.43 7.40 -2.79
N ASP A 153 5.05 8.23 -3.76
CA ASP A 153 5.63 9.57 -3.88
C ASP A 153 5.27 10.43 -2.67
N ARG A 154 4.02 10.35 -2.21
CA ARG A 154 3.56 11.04 -1.00
C ARG A 154 4.26 10.52 0.24
N LEU A 155 4.48 9.22 0.33
CA LEU A 155 5.24 8.62 1.43
C LEU A 155 6.69 9.13 1.43
N ASP A 156 7.32 9.17 0.26
CA ASP A 156 8.68 9.71 0.10
C ASP A 156 8.77 11.16 0.58
N GLU A 157 7.81 11.99 0.18
CA GLU A 157 7.69 13.38 0.62
C GLU A 157 7.50 13.49 2.15
N LEU A 158 6.65 12.63 2.71
CA LEU A 158 6.38 12.59 4.15
C LEU A 158 7.65 12.24 4.95
N LEU A 159 8.39 11.24 4.48
CA LEU A 159 9.64 10.81 5.11
C LEU A 159 10.69 11.92 5.07
N LYS A 160 10.81 12.63 3.95
CA LYS A 160 11.74 13.75 3.80
C LYS A 160 11.42 14.92 4.73
N ARG A 161 10.14 15.18 5.00
CA ARG A 161 9.72 16.25 5.91
C ARG A 161 10.01 15.93 7.37
N ASN A 162 9.82 14.69 7.76
CA ASN A 162 9.87 14.27 9.17
C ASN A 162 11.24 13.78 9.62
N PHE A 163 12.12 13.43 8.68
CA PHE A 163 13.41 12.83 8.97
C PHE A 163 14.52 13.52 8.17
N LYS A 164 14.81 14.72 8.54
CA LYS A 164 15.99 15.44 8.05
C LYS A 164 17.18 15.22 8.98
#